data_e091a699d994ca70b5470de641477bd5
#
_entry.id   e091a699d994ca70b5470de641477bd5
#
_cell.length_a   1.000
_cell.length_b   1.000
_cell.length_c   1.000
_cell.angle_alpha   90.00
_cell.angle_beta   90.00
_cell.angle_gamma   90.00
#
_symmetry.space_group_name_H-M   'P 1'
#
loop_
_entity.id
_entity.type
_entity.pdbx_description
1 polymer ?
#
loop_
_entity_poly.entity_id
_entity_poly.type
_entity_poly.pdbx_seq_one_letter_code
_entity_poly.pdbx_strand_id
1 'polypeptide(L)'
;CDCLMECDNNGNNAAATPVAHPVLANVTLVGNNSAAGTRGVRLRAGTEVELYNAIITGKAKCLTVETAETENSFSKQQNPSVLEYISMSTELDSQEGIYTNADFEAGAGNATDYVNTLTDGYVGTIQGGKTLSDSFFTAAAYKGAVSASDDWTAGWTL
;
A
#
# COMPACT_ATOMS: atom_id res chain seq x y z
N CYS A 1 11.82 -13.26 3.71
CA CYS A 1 10.78 -12.38 4.23
C CYS A 1 9.43 -12.82 3.65
N ASP A 2 8.45 -13.03 4.51
CA ASP A 2 7.11 -13.47 4.06
C ASP A 2 6.39 -12.35 3.30
N CYS A 3 6.44 -11.14 3.81
CA CYS A 3 5.92 -9.94 3.17
C CYS A 3 6.93 -8.79 3.24
N LEU A 4 6.73 -7.74 2.43
CA LEU A 4 7.55 -6.54 2.46
C LEU A 4 7.07 -5.54 3.52
N MET A 5 5.76 -5.50 3.75
CA MET A 5 5.12 -4.71 4.81
C MET A 5 3.94 -5.49 5.38
N GLU A 6 3.80 -5.50 6.70
CA GLU A 6 2.67 -6.10 7.40
C GLU A 6 2.08 -5.11 8.38
N CYS A 7 0.76 -4.97 8.36
CA CYS A 7 0.00 -4.14 9.29
C CYS A 7 -1.05 -5.01 9.99
N ASP A 8 -0.93 -5.10 11.30
CA ASP A 8 -1.85 -5.83 12.16
C ASP A 8 -2.42 -4.90 13.24
N ASN A 9 -3.63 -5.16 13.68
CA ASN A 9 -4.11 -4.64 14.95
C ASN A 9 -3.75 -5.64 16.07
N ASN A 10 -4.56 -6.68 16.25
CA ASN A 10 -4.28 -7.69 17.25
C ASN A 10 -4.78 -9.07 16.78
N GLY A 11 -3.85 -10.00 16.54
CA GLY A 11 -4.17 -11.33 16.02
C GLY A 11 -5.04 -12.19 16.94
N ASN A 12 -5.11 -11.89 18.24
CA ASN A 12 -5.97 -12.60 19.19
C ASN A 12 -7.31 -11.89 19.43
N ASN A 13 -7.43 -10.62 19.07
CA ASN A 13 -8.63 -9.81 19.22
C ASN A 13 -8.61 -8.65 18.21
N ALA A 14 -9.16 -8.89 17.04
CA ALA A 14 -9.22 -7.89 15.96
C ALA A 14 -9.96 -6.59 16.34
N ALA A 15 -10.83 -6.64 17.37
CA ALA A 15 -11.55 -5.48 17.91
C ALA A 15 -10.81 -4.77 19.07
N ALA A 16 -9.54 -5.12 19.35
CA ALA A 16 -8.77 -4.47 20.40
C ALA A 16 -8.59 -2.97 20.14
N THR A 17 -8.68 -2.18 21.20
CA THR A 17 -8.48 -0.73 21.15
C THR A 17 -7.29 -0.28 22.00
N PRO A 18 -6.57 0.78 21.60
CA PRO A 18 -6.76 1.55 20.37
C PRO A 18 -6.48 0.71 19.12
N VAL A 19 -7.25 0.94 18.06
CA VAL A 19 -7.05 0.23 16.79
C VAL A 19 -5.78 0.75 16.11
N ALA A 20 -4.99 -0.14 15.52
CA ALA A 20 -3.86 0.24 14.68
C ALA A 20 -4.37 0.93 13.40
N HIS A 21 -4.05 2.21 13.25
CA HIS A 21 -4.48 3.05 12.12
C HIS A 21 -3.29 3.86 11.58
N PRO A 22 -2.30 3.19 10.93
CA PRO A 22 -1.18 3.90 10.33
C PRO A 22 -1.63 4.67 9.08
N VAL A 23 -1.11 5.90 8.93
CA VAL A 23 -1.22 6.69 7.70
C VAL A 23 0.14 6.70 7.01
N LEU A 24 0.21 6.15 5.82
CA LEU A 24 1.44 5.95 5.06
C LEU A 24 1.33 6.60 3.68
N ALA A 25 2.38 7.28 3.25
CA ALA A 25 2.41 7.91 1.95
C ALA A 25 3.77 7.75 1.26
N ASN A 26 3.76 7.76 -0.07
CA ASN A 26 4.94 7.73 -0.92
C ASN A 26 5.88 6.54 -0.61
N VAL A 27 5.37 5.34 -0.84
CA VAL A 27 6.04 4.07 -0.55
C VAL A 27 6.38 3.33 -1.83
N THR A 28 7.61 2.82 -1.95
CA THR A 28 8.02 1.89 -3.01
C THR A 28 8.39 0.55 -2.40
N LEU A 29 7.67 -0.51 -2.75
CA LEU A 29 7.91 -1.87 -2.28
C LEU A 29 8.25 -2.77 -3.47
N VAL A 30 9.49 -3.25 -3.51
CA VAL A 30 10.00 -4.08 -4.60
C VAL A 30 10.39 -5.46 -4.06
N GLY A 31 9.68 -6.47 -4.48
CA GLY A 31 10.00 -7.86 -4.20
C GLY A 31 11.02 -8.42 -5.19
N ASN A 32 11.49 -9.61 -4.91
CA ASN A 32 12.49 -10.32 -5.73
C ASN A 32 11.89 -11.47 -6.55
N ASN A 33 10.57 -11.51 -6.72
CA ASN A 33 9.84 -12.60 -7.40
C ASN A 33 10.11 -14.01 -6.84
N SER A 34 10.57 -14.12 -5.62
CA SER A 34 10.82 -15.42 -4.98
C SER A 34 9.49 -16.16 -4.70
N ALA A 35 9.48 -17.47 -4.92
CA ALA A 35 8.36 -18.32 -4.54
C ALA A 35 8.15 -18.40 -3.02
N ALA A 36 9.16 -18.11 -2.21
CA ALA A 36 9.05 -17.97 -0.77
C ALA A 36 8.69 -16.52 -0.43
N GLY A 37 7.67 -16.32 0.42
CA GLY A 37 7.21 -14.99 0.80
C GLY A 37 6.56 -14.25 -0.37
N THR A 38 5.32 -14.60 -0.64
CA THR A 38 4.62 -14.19 -1.88
C THR A 38 3.95 -12.83 -1.79
N ARG A 39 3.84 -12.23 -0.59
CA ARG A 39 3.08 -10.99 -0.36
C ARG A 39 3.96 -9.74 -0.40
N GLY A 40 3.46 -8.67 -0.99
CA GLY A 40 4.01 -7.33 -0.87
C GLY A 40 3.53 -6.68 0.42
N VAL A 41 2.32 -6.17 0.43
CA VAL A 41 1.62 -5.64 1.61
C VAL A 41 0.67 -6.71 2.14
N ARG A 42 0.62 -6.85 3.46
CA ARG A 42 -0.32 -7.70 4.16
C ARG A 42 -1.06 -6.89 5.22
N LEU A 43 -2.38 -6.79 5.09
CA LEU A 43 -3.26 -6.10 6.04
C LEU A 43 -4.16 -7.14 6.70
N ARG A 44 -4.16 -7.21 8.04
CA ARG A 44 -4.94 -8.23 8.74
C ARG A 44 -5.27 -7.87 10.19
N ALA A 45 -5.96 -8.80 10.86
CA ALA A 45 -6.23 -8.76 12.30
C ALA A 45 -6.95 -7.48 12.75
N GLY A 46 -7.79 -6.89 11.89
CA GLY A 46 -8.57 -5.69 12.19
C GLY A 46 -7.80 -4.38 12.10
N THR A 47 -6.64 -4.35 11.42
CA THR A 47 -5.94 -3.09 11.18
C THR A 47 -6.79 -2.14 10.33
N GLU A 48 -6.66 -0.86 10.58
CA GLU A 48 -7.23 0.22 9.78
C GLU A 48 -6.07 1.02 9.20
N VAL A 49 -5.92 1.01 7.88
CA VAL A 49 -4.77 1.63 7.22
C VAL A 49 -5.21 2.72 6.25
N GLU A 50 -4.46 3.82 6.20
CA GLU A 50 -4.51 4.74 5.07
C GLU A 50 -3.17 4.64 4.32
N LEU A 51 -3.20 4.19 3.07
CA LEU A 51 -2.02 4.07 2.21
C LEU A 51 -2.23 4.87 0.93
N TYR A 52 -1.31 5.79 0.68
CA TYR A 52 -1.35 6.70 -0.45
C TYR A 52 -0.05 6.67 -1.26
N ASN A 53 -0.14 6.90 -2.57
CA ASN A 53 1.01 7.09 -3.44
C ASN A 53 2.02 5.93 -3.40
N ALA A 54 1.55 4.70 -3.47
CA ALA A 54 2.42 3.54 -3.40
C ALA A 54 2.71 2.92 -4.78
N ILE A 55 3.90 2.34 -4.92
CA ILE A 55 4.27 1.41 -5.99
C ILE A 55 4.62 0.08 -5.33
N ILE A 56 3.94 -1.01 -5.75
CA ILE A 56 4.14 -2.34 -5.18
C ILE A 56 4.34 -3.33 -6.34
N THR A 57 5.49 -3.98 -6.38
CA THR A 57 5.84 -4.90 -7.47
C THR A 57 6.76 -6.03 -7.02
N GLY A 58 6.97 -7.03 -7.87
CA GLY A 58 7.92 -8.11 -7.64
C GLY A 58 7.49 -9.11 -6.58
N LYS A 59 6.18 -9.26 -6.36
CA LYS A 59 5.56 -10.29 -5.50
C LYS A 59 4.36 -10.89 -6.21
N ALA A 60 4.08 -12.17 -5.95
CA ALA A 60 2.94 -12.88 -6.53
C ALA A 60 1.58 -12.31 -6.09
N LYS A 61 1.54 -11.68 -4.92
CA LYS A 61 0.39 -10.96 -4.36
C LYS A 61 0.90 -9.61 -3.86
N CYS A 62 0.70 -8.55 -4.62
CA CYS A 62 1.22 -7.23 -4.26
C CYS A 62 0.56 -6.69 -2.99
N LEU A 63 -0.75 -6.87 -2.84
CA LEU A 63 -1.50 -6.46 -1.67
C LEU A 63 -2.54 -7.51 -1.30
N THR A 64 -2.48 -8.00 -0.06
CA THR A 64 -3.43 -8.95 0.52
C THR A 64 -4.17 -8.28 1.67
N VAL A 65 -5.50 -8.42 1.70
CA VAL A 65 -6.34 -8.03 2.83
C VAL A 65 -6.95 -9.30 3.42
N GLU A 66 -6.70 -9.53 4.70
CA GLU A 66 -7.09 -10.74 5.42
C GLU A 66 -7.97 -10.38 6.62
N THR A 67 -8.90 -11.25 6.94
CA THR A 67 -9.92 -11.13 7.98
C THR A 67 -11.05 -10.16 7.66
N ALA A 68 -12.26 -10.59 8.02
CA ALA A 68 -13.46 -9.80 7.78
C ALA A 68 -13.44 -8.43 8.44
N GLU A 69 -12.83 -8.32 9.62
CA GLU A 69 -12.69 -7.04 10.34
C GLU A 69 -11.84 -6.04 9.56
N THR A 70 -10.74 -6.50 8.96
CA THR A 70 -9.88 -5.66 8.14
C THR A 70 -10.58 -5.24 6.86
N GLU A 71 -11.22 -6.18 6.15
CA GLU A 71 -11.93 -5.85 4.91
C GLU A 71 -13.12 -4.92 5.16
N ASN A 72 -13.87 -5.10 6.27
CA ASN A 72 -14.95 -4.21 6.66
C ASN A 72 -14.49 -2.80 7.04
N SER A 73 -13.22 -2.61 7.40
CA SER A 73 -12.69 -1.29 7.77
C SER A 73 -12.78 -0.27 6.64
N PHE A 74 -12.75 -0.71 5.38
CA PHE A 74 -12.86 0.15 4.19
C PHE A 74 -14.26 0.76 4.01
N SER A 75 -15.29 0.19 4.63
CA SER A 75 -16.68 0.70 4.57
C SER A 75 -17.14 1.44 5.82
N LYS A 76 -16.26 1.69 6.79
CA LYS A 76 -16.59 2.43 8.01
C LYS A 76 -17.01 3.86 7.71
N GLN A 77 -17.98 4.38 8.50
CA GLN A 77 -18.44 5.77 8.40
C GLN A 77 -17.48 6.77 9.04
N GLN A 78 -16.65 6.31 9.97
CA GLN A 78 -15.65 7.13 10.66
C GLN A 78 -14.29 6.45 10.56
N ASN A 79 -13.29 7.21 10.18
CA ASN A 79 -11.92 6.75 10.01
C ASN A 79 -11.84 5.43 9.20
N PRO A 80 -12.39 5.38 7.97
CA PRO A 80 -12.27 4.17 7.16
C PRO A 80 -10.81 3.90 6.79
N SER A 81 -10.47 2.65 6.53
CA SER A 81 -9.25 2.34 5.77
C SER A 81 -9.35 2.95 4.36
N VAL A 82 -8.21 3.40 3.85
CA VAL A 82 -8.12 4.05 2.53
C VAL A 82 -6.95 3.47 1.75
N LEU A 83 -7.19 3.12 0.50
CA LEU A 83 -6.17 2.75 -0.48
C LEU A 83 -6.38 3.62 -1.71
N GLU A 84 -5.49 4.60 -1.94
CA GLU A 84 -5.60 5.51 -3.07
C GLU A 84 -4.23 5.81 -3.70
N TYR A 85 -4.23 6.03 -5.00
CA TYR A 85 -3.03 6.32 -5.80
C TYR A 85 -1.97 5.23 -5.68
N ILE A 86 -2.40 3.97 -5.68
CA ILE A 86 -1.54 2.80 -5.61
C ILE A 86 -1.42 2.17 -7.01
N SER A 87 -0.19 1.89 -7.43
CA SER A 87 0.10 1.12 -8.64
C SER A 87 0.75 -0.20 -8.25
N MET A 88 0.11 -1.31 -8.59
CA MET A 88 0.63 -2.64 -8.28
C MET A 88 0.56 -3.59 -9.48
N SER A 89 1.42 -4.60 -9.50
CA SER A 89 1.60 -5.52 -10.65
C SER A 89 0.65 -6.72 -10.62
N THR A 90 -0.24 -6.80 -9.65
CA THR A 90 -1.22 -7.90 -9.52
C THR A 90 -2.55 -7.34 -9.01
N GLU A 91 -3.63 -8.09 -9.22
CA GLU A 91 -4.91 -7.80 -8.57
C GLU A 91 -4.79 -7.82 -7.04
N LEU A 92 -5.72 -7.15 -6.36
CA LEU A 92 -5.90 -7.24 -4.93
C LEU A 92 -6.27 -8.68 -4.53
N ASP A 93 -5.59 -9.21 -3.52
CA ASP A 93 -5.89 -10.51 -2.93
C ASP A 93 -6.78 -10.33 -1.69
N SER A 94 -8.09 -10.28 -1.90
CA SER A 94 -9.09 -10.24 -0.83
C SER A 94 -9.37 -11.66 -0.35
N GLN A 95 -9.19 -11.95 0.93
CA GLN A 95 -9.34 -13.30 1.47
C GLN A 95 -10.79 -13.64 1.83
N GLU A 96 -11.58 -12.65 2.21
CA GLU A 96 -12.99 -12.80 2.60
C GLU A 96 -13.96 -12.35 1.49
N GLY A 97 -13.47 -11.63 0.48
CA GLY A 97 -14.27 -11.14 -0.64
C GLY A 97 -15.22 -10.01 -0.28
N ILE A 98 -14.97 -9.29 0.81
CA ILE A 98 -15.78 -8.15 1.27
C ILE A 98 -15.28 -6.84 0.64
N TYR A 99 -13.95 -6.63 0.64
CA TYR A 99 -13.31 -5.54 -0.08
C TYR A 99 -12.59 -6.14 -1.30
N THR A 100 -13.21 -6.04 -2.44
CA THR A 100 -12.81 -6.76 -3.66
C THR A 100 -11.78 -5.99 -4.49
N ASN A 101 -11.19 -6.67 -5.50
CA ASN A 101 -10.35 -5.98 -6.48
C ASN A 101 -11.10 -4.87 -7.22
N ALA A 102 -12.39 -5.05 -7.50
CA ALA A 102 -13.22 -4.01 -8.13
C ALA A 102 -13.38 -2.78 -7.22
N ASP A 103 -13.52 -2.97 -5.91
CA ASP A 103 -13.58 -1.85 -4.96
C ASP A 103 -12.24 -1.12 -4.90
N PHE A 104 -11.13 -1.85 -4.92
CA PHE A 104 -9.79 -1.25 -4.99
C PHE A 104 -9.61 -0.42 -6.28
N GLU A 105 -9.95 -0.96 -7.44
CA GLU A 105 -9.83 -0.27 -8.72
C GLU A 105 -10.76 0.94 -8.86
N ALA A 106 -11.89 0.96 -8.14
CA ALA A 106 -12.77 2.12 -8.03
C ALA A 106 -12.16 3.26 -7.18
N GLY A 107 -11.15 2.97 -6.38
CA GLY A 107 -10.42 3.96 -5.59
C GLY A 107 -9.61 4.92 -6.48
N ALA A 108 -9.49 6.17 -6.03
CA ALA A 108 -8.83 7.20 -6.79
C ALA A 108 -7.39 6.84 -7.16
N GLY A 109 -7.07 6.83 -8.46
CA GLY A 109 -5.72 6.62 -8.98
C GLY A 109 -5.12 5.23 -8.73
N ASN A 110 -5.91 4.23 -8.38
CA ASN A 110 -5.45 2.85 -8.23
C ASN A 110 -5.31 2.13 -9.57
N ALA A 111 -4.33 1.24 -9.68
CA ALA A 111 -4.11 0.39 -10.85
C ALA A 111 -3.49 -0.95 -10.43
N THR A 112 -3.92 -2.04 -11.06
CA THR A 112 -3.47 -3.43 -10.80
C THR A 112 -2.65 -4.03 -11.95
N ASP A 113 -2.46 -3.28 -13.01
CA ASP A 113 -1.74 -3.67 -14.23
C ASP A 113 -0.36 -3.00 -14.37
N TYR A 114 0.20 -2.54 -13.27
CA TYR A 114 1.47 -1.83 -13.28
C TYR A 114 2.61 -2.71 -13.84
N VAL A 115 3.19 -2.25 -14.92
CA VAL A 115 4.46 -2.79 -15.43
C VAL A 115 5.60 -2.04 -14.74
N ASN A 116 6.57 -2.75 -14.20
CA ASN A 116 7.67 -2.13 -13.47
C ASN A 116 8.49 -1.19 -14.39
N THR A 117 8.35 0.11 -14.13
CA THR A 117 9.06 1.19 -14.81
C THR A 117 10.03 1.95 -13.90
N LEU A 118 10.32 1.40 -12.71
CA LEU A 118 11.30 1.99 -11.79
C LEU A 118 12.67 2.10 -12.48
N THR A 119 13.27 3.27 -12.42
CA THR A 119 14.67 3.45 -12.83
C THR A 119 15.58 3.22 -11.62
N ASP A 120 16.79 2.70 -11.87
CA ASP A 120 17.75 2.33 -10.83
C ASP A 120 17.19 1.38 -9.75
N GLY A 121 16.04 0.73 -10.05
CA GLY A 121 15.38 -0.23 -9.18
C GLY A 121 14.49 0.39 -8.09
N TYR A 122 14.47 1.72 -7.90
CA TYR A 122 13.73 2.38 -6.83
C TYR A 122 13.11 3.72 -7.19
N VAL A 123 13.59 4.41 -8.22
CA VAL A 123 13.08 5.73 -8.62
C VAL A 123 11.79 5.57 -9.40
N GLY A 124 10.71 6.12 -8.86
CA GLY A 124 9.38 6.09 -9.47
C GLY A 124 9.25 7.02 -10.66
N THR A 125 8.48 6.58 -11.67
CA THR A 125 8.24 7.34 -12.91
C THR A 125 6.81 7.86 -13.01
N ILE A 126 5.92 7.51 -12.05
CA ILE A 126 4.49 7.83 -12.10
C ILE A 126 4.23 9.16 -11.39
N GLN A 127 3.78 10.15 -12.16
CA GLN A 127 3.33 11.45 -11.66
C GLN A 127 1.83 11.44 -11.35
N GLY A 128 1.34 12.48 -10.65
CA GLY A 128 -0.07 12.66 -10.37
C GLY A 128 -0.56 11.83 -9.17
N GLY A 129 0.23 11.77 -8.11
CA GLY A 129 -0.19 11.26 -6.81
C GLY A 129 -1.07 12.26 -6.04
N LYS A 130 -1.52 11.85 -4.85
CA LYS A 130 -2.29 12.68 -3.92
C LYS A 130 -1.37 13.55 -3.07
N THR A 131 -1.65 14.81 -2.96
CA THR A 131 -1.06 15.69 -1.94
C THR A 131 -1.87 15.55 -0.66
N LEU A 132 -1.23 15.12 0.43
CA LEU A 132 -1.87 15.05 1.74
C LEU A 132 -1.89 16.43 2.38
N SER A 133 -3.01 16.76 3.04
CA SER A 133 -3.22 18.06 3.69
C SER A 133 -2.63 18.15 5.10
N ASP A 134 -2.32 17.01 5.74
CA ASP A 134 -1.71 16.99 7.05
C ASP A 134 -0.27 17.52 6.97
N SER A 135 0.06 18.46 7.82
CA SER A 135 1.37 19.13 7.86
C SER A 135 2.55 18.23 8.26
N PHE A 136 2.27 17.01 8.72
CA PHE A 136 3.30 15.98 8.94
C PHE A 136 3.95 15.53 7.63
N PHE A 137 3.18 15.52 6.53
CA PHE A 137 3.68 15.07 5.23
C PHE A 137 4.22 16.22 4.39
N THR A 138 5.38 16.03 3.77
CA THR A 138 5.86 16.90 2.71
C THR A 138 4.99 16.71 1.47
N ALA A 139 4.70 17.80 0.76
CA ALA A 139 3.94 17.72 -0.48
C ALA A 139 4.71 16.94 -1.55
N ALA A 140 4.22 15.77 -1.92
CA ALA A 140 4.84 14.87 -2.89
C ALA A 140 3.75 14.23 -3.77
N ALA A 141 3.38 14.92 -4.86
CA ALA A 141 2.29 14.52 -5.74
C ALA A 141 2.76 13.53 -6.83
N TYR A 142 3.48 12.48 -6.43
CA TYR A 142 3.92 11.37 -7.29
C TYR A 142 3.74 10.05 -6.55
N LYS A 143 3.73 8.94 -7.26
CA LYS A 143 3.66 7.59 -6.66
C LYS A 143 5.07 7.04 -6.41
N GLY A 144 5.24 6.36 -5.29
CA GLY A 144 6.51 5.80 -4.84
C GLY A 144 7.27 6.73 -3.89
N ALA A 145 8.34 6.21 -3.30
CA ALA A 145 9.14 6.90 -2.28
C ALA A 145 10.07 7.96 -2.86
N VAL A 146 10.53 7.77 -4.08
CA VAL A 146 11.51 8.62 -4.76
C VAL A 146 11.02 8.89 -6.18
N SER A 147 11.20 10.11 -6.67
CA SER A 147 11.02 10.45 -8.08
C SER A 147 12.30 11.11 -8.65
N ALA A 148 12.44 11.12 -9.97
CA ALA A 148 13.60 11.74 -10.61
C ALA A 148 13.73 13.25 -10.35
N SER A 149 12.62 13.91 -9.99
CA SER A 149 12.60 15.34 -9.62
C SER A 149 12.76 15.60 -8.13
N ASP A 150 12.73 14.55 -7.32
CA ASP A 150 12.79 14.61 -5.85
C ASP A 150 13.49 13.34 -5.32
N ASP A 151 14.79 13.26 -5.60
CA ASP A 151 15.65 12.20 -5.06
C ASP A 151 16.28 12.63 -3.74
N TRP A 152 15.49 12.51 -2.67
CA TRP A 152 15.94 12.81 -1.31
C TRP A 152 16.97 11.80 -0.80
N THR A 153 17.22 10.70 -1.54
CA THR A 153 18.20 9.66 -1.16
C THR A 153 19.59 9.94 -1.71
N ALA A 154 19.71 10.87 -2.64
CA ALA A 154 20.97 11.18 -3.30
C ALA A 154 22.06 11.59 -2.31
N GLY A 155 23.18 10.89 -2.36
CA GLY A 155 24.39 11.20 -1.58
C GLY A 155 24.45 10.61 -0.17
N TRP A 156 23.46 9.85 0.27
CA TRP A 156 23.49 9.18 1.58
C TRP A 156 22.99 7.72 1.57
N THR A 157 22.41 7.26 0.47
CA THR A 157 22.11 5.83 0.22
C THR A 157 23.10 5.24 -0.78
N LEU A 158 23.22 3.89 -0.79
CA LEU A 158 24.12 3.17 -1.70
C LEU A 158 23.53 3.07 -3.10
#